data_8c4afcef8e2bdb1b91dfd1d72c92e81a
#
_entry.id   8c4afcef8e2bdb1b91dfd1d72c92e81a
#
_cell.length_a   1.000
_cell.length_b   1.000
_cell.length_c   1.000
_cell.angle_alpha   90.00
_cell.angle_beta   90.00
_cell.angle_gamma   90.00
#
_symmetry.space_group_name_H-M   'P 1'
#
loop_
_entity.id
_entity.type
_entity.pdbx_description
1 polymer ?
#
loop_
_entity_poly.entity_id
_entity_poly.type
_entity_poly.pdbx_seq_one_letter_code
_entity_poly.pdbx_strand_id
1 'polypeptide(L)'
;MTAQDKNTDNVANNINYDIAENHGHVPVMRERMAQLLAPAIEAAGSNAVVVDGTLGAGGHADFFLRTFPNLHVVGVDRDGASLAAATERLKPFEDRFVGVNARFDEVGGEIARGEGAIFDIACEHGIAGALFDLGVSSMQLDQVERGFAYKTDAPLDMRMDPSHGITAADVLNTYSHGDLARILKTYGDERFAGKIASAVLKEREKEPFSNSERLVELLYATIPAATRRTGGHPAKRTFQALRVEVNRELEAIERVIPVITDALHVGGRAVFMSYQSLEDRIVKQAFAELAASKTPAGLPMDLPGTAPKFNTVTRGAEKASAEEIEENSRAASVRVRAIERLEGEPHLHPPGGSA
;
A
#
# COMPACT_ATOMS: atom_id res chain seq x y z
N MET A 1 -19.00 -21.67 16.64
CA MET A 1 -19.68 -20.76 15.70
C MET A 1 -20.80 -20.10 16.47
N THR A 2 -20.59 -18.90 16.94
CA THR A 2 -21.55 -18.12 17.73
C THR A 2 -22.45 -17.32 16.78
N ALA A 3 -23.62 -16.89 17.25
CA ALA A 3 -24.63 -16.19 16.46
C ALA A 3 -24.13 -14.84 15.80
N GLN A 4 -22.98 -14.34 16.21
CA GLN A 4 -22.34 -13.15 15.66
C GLN A 4 -21.72 -13.38 14.28
N ASP A 5 -21.20 -14.59 13.98
CA ASP A 5 -20.57 -14.88 12.67
C ASP A 5 -21.59 -14.89 11.51
N LYS A 6 -22.88 -15.10 11.81
CA LYS A 6 -23.91 -15.16 10.76
C LYS A 6 -24.46 -13.80 10.32
N ASN A 7 -24.21 -12.75 11.08
CA ASN A 7 -24.78 -11.43 10.76
C ASN A 7 -23.87 -10.58 9.86
N THR A 8 -22.57 -10.81 9.93
CA THR A 8 -21.59 -10.11 9.07
C THR A 8 -21.59 -10.59 7.63
N ASP A 9 -21.85 -11.89 7.39
CA ASP A 9 -21.96 -12.44 6.04
C ASP A 9 -23.19 -11.91 5.25
N ASN A 10 -24.19 -11.38 5.95
CA ASN A 10 -25.46 -10.95 5.33
C ASN A 10 -25.46 -9.47 4.90
N VAL A 11 -24.56 -8.65 5.44
CA VAL A 11 -24.51 -7.21 5.11
C VAL A 11 -23.76 -6.97 3.79
N ALA A 12 -22.70 -7.73 3.55
CA ALA A 12 -21.88 -7.59 2.34
C ALA A 12 -22.54 -8.16 1.06
N ASN A 13 -23.46 -9.13 1.20
CA ASN A 13 -24.05 -9.85 0.06
C ASN A 13 -25.24 -9.14 -0.61
N ASN A 14 -25.69 -7.99 -0.11
CA ASN A 14 -26.90 -7.32 -0.64
C ASN A 14 -26.62 -6.01 -1.39
N ILE A 15 -25.37 -5.64 -1.61
CA ILE A 15 -25.03 -4.45 -2.38
C ILE A 15 -24.87 -4.88 -3.85
N ASN A 16 -25.85 -4.58 -4.69
CA ASN A 16 -25.73 -4.67 -6.15
C ASN A 16 -24.68 -3.63 -6.60
N TYR A 17 -23.43 -4.05 -6.66
CA TYR A 17 -22.34 -3.24 -7.15
C TYR A 17 -22.33 -3.33 -8.68
N ASP A 18 -22.87 -2.31 -9.34
CA ASP A 18 -22.90 -2.26 -10.79
C ASP A 18 -21.48 -2.06 -11.32
N ILE A 19 -20.95 -3.09 -12.00
CA ILE A 19 -19.60 -3.09 -12.58
C ILE A 19 -19.42 -1.94 -13.59
N ALA A 20 -20.51 -1.49 -14.21
CA ALA A 20 -20.49 -0.38 -15.16
C ALA A 20 -20.19 0.98 -14.49
N GLU A 21 -20.55 1.18 -13.22
CA GLU A 21 -20.22 2.40 -12.46
C GLU A 21 -18.75 2.42 -11.97
N ASN A 22 -18.03 1.30 -12.08
CA ASN A 22 -16.73 1.11 -11.45
C ASN A 22 -15.54 1.40 -12.36
N HIS A 23 -15.72 2.15 -13.47
CA HIS A 23 -14.66 2.46 -14.44
C HIS A 23 -13.80 1.24 -14.84
N GLY A 24 -14.37 0.03 -14.83
CA GLY A 24 -13.74 -1.21 -15.27
C GLY A 24 -12.76 -1.87 -14.28
N HIS A 25 -12.60 -1.36 -13.06
CA HIS A 25 -11.68 -1.94 -12.07
C HIS A 25 -12.37 -2.25 -10.74
N VAL A 26 -12.45 -3.55 -10.41
CA VAL A 26 -12.91 -4.02 -9.09
C VAL A 26 -11.72 -3.97 -8.12
N PRO A 27 -11.85 -3.33 -6.94
CA PRO A 27 -10.79 -3.33 -5.92
C PRO A 27 -10.49 -4.76 -5.44
N VAL A 28 -9.20 -5.08 -5.25
CA VAL A 28 -8.76 -6.41 -4.82
C VAL A 28 -9.33 -6.74 -3.44
N MET A 29 -9.99 -7.90 -3.31
CA MET A 29 -10.51 -8.44 -2.05
C MET A 29 -11.37 -7.45 -1.23
N ARG A 30 -12.14 -6.57 -1.87
CA ARG A 30 -12.86 -5.46 -1.22
C ARG A 30 -13.78 -5.93 -0.10
N GLU A 31 -14.51 -7.04 -0.29
CA GLU A 31 -15.40 -7.62 0.72
C GLU A 31 -14.59 -8.10 1.92
N ARG A 32 -13.43 -8.71 1.69
CA ARG A 32 -12.56 -9.18 2.76
C ARG A 32 -11.96 -8.02 3.55
N MET A 33 -11.58 -6.94 2.89
CA MET A 33 -11.10 -5.72 3.56
C MET A 33 -12.19 -5.11 4.44
N ALA A 34 -13.41 -5.02 3.94
CA ALA A 34 -14.56 -4.58 4.73
C ALA A 34 -14.83 -5.48 5.95
N GLN A 35 -14.79 -6.80 5.78
CA GLN A 35 -14.96 -7.76 6.89
C GLN A 35 -13.88 -7.63 7.96
N LEU A 36 -12.62 -7.38 7.57
CA LEU A 36 -11.52 -7.18 8.52
C LEU A 36 -11.71 -5.90 9.34
N LEU A 37 -12.22 -4.83 8.72
CA LEU A 37 -12.41 -3.53 9.37
C LEU A 37 -13.76 -3.40 10.09
N ALA A 38 -14.79 -4.18 9.71
CA ALA A 38 -16.16 -4.06 10.21
C ALA A 38 -16.25 -4.03 11.76
N PRO A 39 -15.60 -4.94 12.52
CA PRO A 39 -15.74 -4.92 13.98
C PRO A 39 -15.28 -3.61 14.62
N ALA A 40 -14.23 -2.99 14.09
CA ALA A 40 -13.70 -1.73 14.57
C ALA A 40 -14.61 -0.54 14.19
N ILE A 41 -15.13 -0.55 12.96
CA ILE A 41 -16.05 0.48 12.44
C ILE A 41 -17.37 0.44 13.24
N GLU A 42 -17.93 -0.74 13.44
CA GLU A 42 -19.18 -0.93 14.21
C GLU A 42 -19.04 -0.50 15.67
N ALA A 43 -17.90 -0.83 16.30
CA ALA A 43 -17.61 -0.44 17.67
C ALA A 43 -17.47 1.09 17.84
N ALA A 44 -16.87 1.78 16.86
CA ALA A 44 -16.71 3.23 16.87
C ALA A 44 -18.03 3.99 16.55
N GLY A 45 -18.98 3.35 15.88
CA GLY A 45 -20.28 3.92 15.54
C GLY A 45 -20.18 5.20 14.70
N SER A 46 -20.77 6.31 15.18
CA SER A 46 -20.71 7.62 14.49
C SER A 46 -19.32 8.28 14.48
N ASN A 47 -18.41 7.80 15.32
CA ASN A 47 -17.03 8.30 15.39
C ASN A 47 -16.07 7.45 14.55
N ALA A 48 -16.59 6.53 13.72
CA ALA A 48 -15.78 5.68 12.88
C ALA A 48 -15.07 6.50 11.80
N VAL A 49 -13.74 6.56 11.87
CA VAL A 49 -12.89 7.11 10.82
C VAL A 49 -11.96 6.00 10.33
N VAL A 50 -11.95 5.76 9.03
CA VAL A 50 -10.99 4.86 8.36
C VAL A 50 -10.08 5.68 7.46
N VAL A 51 -8.79 5.38 7.52
CA VAL A 51 -7.79 5.93 6.59
C VAL A 51 -7.62 4.95 5.43
N ASP A 52 -7.91 5.39 4.20
CA ASP A 52 -7.46 4.73 2.98
C ASP A 52 -6.16 5.40 2.55
N GLY A 53 -5.01 4.82 2.95
CA GLY A 53 -3.69 5.40 2.73
C GLY A 53 -3.19 5.29 1.29
N THR A 54 -3.90 4.55 0.45
CA THR A 54 -3.56 4.27 -0.96
C THR A 54 -4.81 4.40 -1.82
N LEU A 55 -5.44 5.58 -1.74
CA LEU A 55 -6.79 5.85 -2.27
C LEU A 55 -6.95 5.46 -3.75
N GLY A 56 -5.94 5.73 -4.59
CA GLY A 56 -6.01 5.49 -6.04
C GLY A 56 -7.25 6.11 -6.66
N ALA A 57 -8.05 5.31 -7.36
CA ALA A 57 -9.34 5.73 -7.92
C ALA A 57 -10.50 5.69 -6.91
N GLY A 58 -10.24 5.48 -5.62
CA GLY A 58 -11.26 5.49 -4.57
C GLY A 58 -12.14 4.24 -4.48
N GLY A 59 -11.71 3.13 -5.07
CA GLY A 59 -12.56 1.93 -5.16
C GLY A 59 -12.88 1.29 -3.81
N HIS A 60 -11.90 1.11 -2.93
CA HIS A 60 -12.12 0.60 -1.57
C HIS A 60 -12.92 1.59 -0.74
N ALA A 61 -12.57 2.88 -0.78
CA ALA A 61 -13.28 3.94 -0.06
C ALA A 61 -14.76 4.01 -0.46
N ASP A 62 -15.08 3.94 -1.75
CA ASP A 62 -16.47 3.92 -2.25
C ASP A 62 -17.23 2.70 -1.70
N PHE A 63 -16.62 1.51 -1.76
CA PHE A 63 -17.23 0.30 -1.22
C PHE A 63 -17.49 0.40 0.29
N PHE A 64 -16.54 0.93 1.06
CA PHE A 64 -16.69 1.10 2.51
C PHE A 64 -17.78 2.12 2.85
N LEU A 65 -17.81 3.28 2.18
CA LEU A 65 -18.81 4.32 2.44
C LEU A 65 -20.23 3.88 2.10
N ARG A 66 -20.41 2.99 1.10
CA ARG A 66 -21.70 2.36 0.78
C ARG A 66 -22.07 1.28 1.81
N THR A 67 -21.08 0.52 2.29
CA THR A 67 -21.32 -0.60 3.22
C THR A 67 -21.61 -0.13 4.65
N PHE A 68 -20.94 0.94 5.09
CA PHE A 68 -21.01 1.46 6.46
C PHE A 68 -21.59 2.89 6.48
N PRO A 69 -22.90 3.07 6.76
CA PRO A 69 -23.55 4.37 6.69
C PRO A 69 -22.98 5.47 7.59
N ASN A 70 -22.39 5.07 8.73
CA ASN A 70 -21.83 6.01 9.72
C ASN A 70 -20.32 6.20 9.58
N LEU A 71 -19.69 5.57 8.59
CA LEU A 71 -18.26 5.64 8.39
C LEU A 71 -17.85 6.97 7.75
N HIS A 72 -16.74 7.54 8.25
CA HIS A 72 -16.00 8.62 7.62
C HIS A 72 -14.68 8.07 7.05
N VAL A 73 -14.24 8.59 5.91
CA VAL A 73 -12.99 8.16 5.26
C VAL A 73 -12.06 9.35 5.02
N VAL A 74 -10.82 9.21 5.46
CA VAL A 74 -9.70 10.04 5.05
C VAL A 74 -8.95 9.29 3.96
N GLY A 75 -9.05 9.74 2.72
CA GLY A 75 -8.37 9.12 1.58
C GLY A 75 -7.06 9.85 1.27
N VAL A 76 -5.95 9.14 1.19
CA VAL A 76 -4.63 9.72 0.92
C VAL A 76 -4.08 9.20 -0.39
N ASP A 77 -3.65 10.10 -1.25
CA ASP A 77 -2.88 9.75 -2.45
C ASP A 77 -1.86 10.84 -2.76
N ARG A 78 -0.65 10.43 -3.11
CA ARG A 78 0.42 11.34 -3.53
C ARG A 78 0.26 11.79 -4.99
N ASP A 79 -0.49 11.03 -5.79
CA ASP A 79 -0.82 11.35 -7.19
C ASP A 79 -2.06 12.26 -7.24
N GLY A 80 -1.84 13.54 -7.51
CA GLY A 80 -2.93 14.53 -7.58
C GLY A 80 -4.00 14.20 -8.63
N ALA A 81 -3.64 13.51 -9.72
CA ALA A 81 -4.60 13.10 -10.73
C ALA A 81 -5.49 11.95 -10.23
N SER A 82 -4.90 10.98 -9.53
CA SER A 82 -5.64 9.90 -8.85
C SER A 82 -6.59 10.46 -7.79
N LEU A 83 -6.08 11.37 -6.96
CA LEU A 83 -6.88 12.03 -5.92
C LEU A 83 -8.07 12.80 -6.49
N ALA A 84 -7.87 13.55 -7.58
CA ALA A 84 -8.95 14.29 -8.23
C ALA A 84 -10.04 13.34 -8.78
N ALA A 85 -9.64 12.25 -9.43
CA ALA A 85 -10.56 11.23 -9.92
C ALA A 85 -11.35 10.56 -8.79
N ALA A 86 -10.67 10.22 -7.68
CA ALA A 86 -11.32 9.64 -6.51
C ALA A 86 -12.29 10.63 -5.85
N THR A 87 -11.92 11.90 -5.74
CA THR A 87 -12.78 12.94 -5.15
C THR A 87 -14.07 13.12 -5.96
N GLU A 88 -13.98 13.12 -7.29
CA GLU A 88 -15.19 13.19 -8.13
C GLU A 88 -16.07 11.94 -7.99
N ARG A 89 -15.46 10.76 -7.93
CA ARG A 89 -16.17 9.50 -7.69
C ARG A 89 -16.89 9.48 -6.34
N LEU A 90 -16.25 10.00 -5.29
CA LEU A 90 -16.74 9.97 -3.91
C LEU A 90 -17.62 11.17 -3.55
N LYS A 91 -17.90 12.07 -4.49
CA LYS A 91 -18.77 13.22 -4.31
C LYS A 91 -20.15 12.92 -3.69
N PRO A 92 -20.81 11.77 -3.96
CA PRO A 92 -22.03 11.40 -3.25
C PRO A 92 -21.88 11.23 -1.73
N PHE A 93 -20.64 11.17 -1.23
CA PHE A 93 -20.30 11.00 0.18
C PHE A 93 -19.48 12.17 0.75
N GLU A 94 -19.59 13.38 0.14
CA GLU A 94 -18.74 14.54 0.49
C GLU A 94 -18.75 14.90 1.98
N ASP A 95 -19.87 14.67 2.69
CA ASP A 95 -19.95 14.89 4.15
C ASP A 95 -19.18 13.83 4.98
N ARG A 96 -18.80 12.72 4.36
CA ARG A 96 -18.16 11.56 5.01
C ARG A 96 -16.80 11.19 4.41
N PHE A 97 -16.32 11.98 3.46
CA PHE A 97 -15.05 11.77 2.78
C PHE A 97 -14.23 13.05 2.72
N VAL A 98 -12.95 12.92 2.98
CA VAL A 98 -11.96 13.96 2.73
C VAL A 98 -10.74 13.38 2.05
N GLY A 99 -10.30 14.02 0.96
CA GLY A 99 -9.10 13.64 0.22
C GLY A 99 -7.88 14.47 0.63
N VAL A 100 -6.75 13.83 0.80
CA VAL A 100 -5.48 14.45 1.20
C VAL A 100 -4.41 14.13 0.16
N ASN A 101 -3.79 15.16 -0.43
CA ASN A 101 -2.69 14.98 -1.37
C ASN A 101 -1.37 14.93 -0.61
N ALA A 102 -0.96 13.74 -0.22
CA ALA A 102 0.27 13.49 0.52
C ALA A 102 0.77 12.07 0.25
N ARG A 103 2.02 11.79 0.63
CA ARG A 103 2.51 10.43 0.72
C ARG A 103 1.92 9.77 1.97
N PHE A 104 1.55 8.50 1.90
CA PHE A 104 0.79 7.83 2.96
C PHE A 104 1.52 7.78 4.32
N ASP A 105 2.85 7.85 4.35
CA ASP A 105 3.62 7.92 5.60
C ASP A 105 3.59 9.29 6.29
N GLU A 106 3.00 10.30 5.63
CA GLU A 106 2.77 11.63 6.19
C GLU A 106 1.37 11.78 6.80
N VAL A 107 0.51 10.76 6.66
CA VAL A 107 -0.92 10.79 7.01
C VAL A 107 -1.20 11.24 8.46
N GLY A 108 -0.39 10.80 9.42
CA GLY A 108 -0.58 11.21 10.82
C GLY A 108 -0.46 12.71 11.02
N GLY A 109 0.53 13.32 10.36
CA GLY A 109 0.72 14.76 10.38
C GLY A 109 -0.36 15.53 9.61
N GLU A 110 -0.85 14.97 8.52
CA GLU A 110 -1.94 15.56 7.74
C GLU A 110 -3.26 15.56 8.52
N ILE A 111 -3.58 14.46 9.23
CA ILE A 111 -4.76 14.40 10.09
C ILE A 111 -4.63 15.39 11.26
N ALA A 112 -3.46 15.44 11.91
CA ALA A 112 -3.25 16.33 13.06
C ALA A 112 -3.32 17.83 12.72
N ARG A 113 -3.09 18.20 11.45
CA ARG A 113 -3.18 19.60 10.95
C ARG A 113 -4.45 19.88 10.17
N GLY A 114 -5.20 18.83 9.81
CA GLY A 114 -6.40 18.98 9.00
C GLY A 114 -7.49 19.76 9.72
N GLU A 115 -8.30 20.45 8.96
CA GLU A 115 -9.45 21.22 9.47
C GLU A 115 -10.76 20.58 9.02
N GLY A 116 -11.72 20.46 9.93
CA GLY A 116 -13.06 19.96 9.66
C GLY A 116 -13.42 18.71 10.46
N ALA A 117 -14.72 18.40 10.47
CA ALA A 117 -15.32 17.42 11.37
C ALA A 117 -14.66 16.02 11.34
N ILE A 118 -14.22 15.55 10.16
CA ILE A 118 -13.61 14.22 10.02
C ILE A 118 -12.25 14.18 10.73
N PHE A 119 -11.45 15.22 10.59
CA PHE A 119 -10.16 15.34 11.28
C PHE A 119 -10.35 15.53 12.79
N ASP A 120 -11.34 16.33 13.19
CA ASP A 120 -11.67 16.55 14.59
C ASP A 120 -12.05 15.22 15.28
N ILE A 121 -12.90 14.40 14.64
CA ILE A 121 -13.27 13.06 15.13
C ILE A 121 -12.02 12.17 15.25
N ALA A 122 -11.15 12.14 14.24
CA ALA A 122 -9.94 11.33 14.28
C ALA A 122 -8.97 11.78 15.37
N CYS A 123 -8.82 13.09 15.60
CA CYS A 123 -7.96 13.63 16.65
C CYS A 123 -8.51 13.36 18.05
N GLU A 124 -9.83 13.42 18.24
CA GLU A 124 -10.45 13.24 19.56
C GLU A 124 -10.58 11.76 19.96
N HIS A 125 -10.92 10.89 19.00
CA HIS A 125 -11.27 9.49 19.28
C HIS A 125 -10.25 8.47 18.75
N GLY A 126 -9.27 8.90 17.95
CA GLY A 126 -8.42 8.01 17.17
C GLY A 126 -9.16 7.50 15.93
N ILE A 127 -8.47 6.65 15.15
CA ILE A 127 -9.05 6.06 13.95
C ILE A 127 -9.57 4.64 14.24
N ALA A 128 -10.70 4.28 13.62
CA ALA A 128 -11.27 2.94 13.71
C ALA A 128 -10.48 1.94 12.86
N GLY A 129 -9.90 2.42 11.77
CA GLY A 129 -9.09 1.54 10.95
C GLY A 129 -8.27 2.24 9.90
N ALA A 130 -7.41 1.45 9.26
CA ALA A 130 -6.64 1.89 8.12
C ALA A 130 -6.47 0.76 7.11
N LEU A 131 -6.49 1.10 5.82
CA LEU A 131 -6.19 0.23 4.71
C LEU A 131 -5.01 0.78 3.91
N PHE A 132 -4.06 -0.09 3.57
CA PHE A 132 -2.97 0.19 2.65
C PHE A 132 -2.93 -0.91 1.57
N ASP A 133 -3.36 -0.56 0.35
CA ASP A 133 -3.25 -1.39 -0.84
C ASP A 133 -1.96 -1.00 -1.57
N LEU A 134 -0.84 -1.69 -1.22
CA LEU A 134 0.50 -1.28 -1.61
C LEU A 134 0.79 -1.50 -3.09
N GLY A 135 1.67 -0.70 -3.64
CA GLY A 135 2.11 -0.79 -5.03
C GLY A 135 1.57 0.33 -5.92
N VAL A 136 1.41 0.05 -7.20
CA VAL A 136 0.93 1.01 -8.20
C VAL A 136 -0.55 0.84 -8.48
N SER A 137 -1.25 1.96 -8.63
CA SER A 137 -2.66 1.95 -9.04
C SER A 137 -2.81 1.47 -10.48
N SER A 138 -4.01 0.96 -10.81
CA SER A 138 -4.36 0.61 -12.19
C SER A 138 -4.21 1.78 -13.13
N MET A 139 -4.63 2.98 -12.71
CA MET A 139 -4.52 4.20 -13.50
C MET A 139 -3.07 4.52 -13.87
N GLN A 140 -2.12 4.32 -12.94
CA GLN A 140 -0.70 4.56 -13.20
C GLN A 140 -0.12 3.56 -14.21
N LEU A 141 -0.57 2.30 -14.17
CA LEU A 141 -0.14 1.26 -15.13
C LEU A 141 -0.73 1.48 -16.52
N ASP A 142 -1.94 2.01 -16.62
CA ASP A 142 -2.66 2.21 -17.88
C ASP A 142 -2.19 3.49 -18.61
N GLN A 143 -1.58 4.45 -17.88
CA GLN A 143 -0.98 5.66 -18.44
C GLN A 143 0.45 5.37 -18.93
N VAL A 144 0.58 5.08 -20.23
CA VAL A 144 1.88 4.68 -20.84
C VAL A 144 2.98 5.71 -20.57
N GLU A 145 2.66 7.00 -20.66
CA GLU A 145 3.59 8.12 -20.47
C GLU A 145 4.20 8.19 -19.05
N ARG A 146 3.63 7.50 -18.07
CA ARG A 146 4.16 7.42 -16.71
C ARG A 146 5.36 6.47 -16.57
N GLY A 147 5.59 5.61 -17.57
CA GLY A 147 6.76 4.73 -17.65
C GLY A 147 6.77 3.54 -16.69
N PHE A 148 5.64 3.19 -16.05
CA PHE A 148 5.56 2.01 -15.17
C PHE A 148 5.53 0.69 -15.91
N ALA A 149 5.04 0.68 -17.15
CA ALA A 149 4.94 -0.50 -17.99
C ALA A 149 6.19 -0.68 -18.88
N TYR A 150 6.62 -1.92 -19.04
CA TYR A 150 7.77 -2.29 -19.88
C TYR A 150 7.37 -2.92 -21.22
N LYS A 151 6.08 -3.02 -21.50
CA LYS A 151 5.57 -3.64 -22.75
C LYS A 151 5.46 -2.66 -23.91
N THR A 152 5.37 -1.39 -23.59
CA THR A 152 5.23 -0.30 -24.55
C THR A 152 6.33 0.70 -24.29
N ASP A 153 6.93 1.27 -25.35
CA ASP A 153 7.94 2.31 -25.19
C ASP A 153 7.35 3.56 -24.57
N ALA A 154 8.05 4.07 -23.55
CA ALA A 154 7.61 5.20 -22.75
C ALA A 154 8.80 5.91 -22.11
N PRO A 155 8.67 7.19 -21.71
CA PRO A 155 9.66 7.85 -20.87
C PRO A 155 9.95 7.06 -19.59
N LEU A 156 11.21 6.99 -19.18
CA LEU A 156 11.64 6.35 -17.94
C LEU A 156 11.43 7.30 -16.74
N ASP A 157 10.17 7.64 -16.48
CA ASP A 157 9.79 8.49 -15.34
C ASP A 157 9.60 7.66 -14.06
N MET A 158 8.57 6.85 -13.97
CA MET A 158 8.17 5.98 -12.84
C MET A 158 7.86 6.71 -11.53
N ARG A 159 7.77 8.05 -11.50
CA ARG A 159 7.34 8.76 -10.29
C ARG A 159 5.84 8.63 -10.10
N MET A 160 5.40 8.27 -8.90
CA MET A 160 3.98 8.28 -8.52
C MET A 160 3.46 9.71 -8.37
N ASP A 161 4.30 10.63 -7.86
CA ASP A 161 4.09 12.07 -7.92
C ASP A 161 5.01 12.69 -8.98
N PRO A 162 4.49 13.09 -10.15
CA PRO A 162 5.34 13.61 -11.23
C PRO A 162 5.88 15.02 -10.97
N SER A 163 5.42 15.70 -9.93
CA SER A 163 5.86 17.06 -9.60
C SER A 163 7.19 17.10 -8.86
N HIS A 164 7.59 15.99 -8.20
CA HIS A 164 8.76 15.94 -7.34
C HIS A 164 9.61 14.68 -7.55
N GLY A 165 10.87 14.77 -7.12
CA GLY A 165 11.79 13.63 -7.03
C GLY A 165 12.51 13.33 -8.34
N ILE A 166 13.40 12.31 -8.27
CA ILE A 166 14.18 11.82 -9.41
C ILE A 166 13.39 10.83 -10.22
N THR A 167 13.66 10.77 -11.52
CA THR A 167 13.06 9.81 -12.44
C THR A 167 13.85 8.50 -12.49
N ALA A 168 13.28 7.45 -13.08
CA ALA A 168 14.02 6.23 -13.39
C ALA A 168 15.17 6.47 -14.35
N ALA A 169 15.03 7.42 -15.28
CA ALA A 169 16.12 7.86 -16.15
C ALA A 169 17.27 8.47 -15.35
N ASP A 170 16.98 9.31 -14.36
CA ASP A 170 18.00 9.89 -13.49
C ASP A 170 18.77 8.80 -12.74
N VAL A 171 18.08 7.82 -12.18
CA VAL A 171 18.70 6.67 -11.50
C VAL A 171 19.67 5.95 -12.43
N LEU A 172 19.23 5.60 -13.64
CA LEU A 172 20.08 4.91 -14.62
C LEU A 172 21.29 5.75 -15.05
N ASN A 173 21.10 7.06 -15.23
CA ASN A 173 22.12 7.93 -15.79
C ASN A 173 23.12 8.45 -14.74
N THR A 174 22.74 8.49 -13.44
CA THR A 174 23.59 9.14 -12.40
C THR A 174 24.13 8.20 -11.34
N TYR A 175 23.45 7.08 -11.04
CA TYR A 175 23.86 6.16 -9.99
C TYR A 175 25.20 5.50 -10.29
N SER A 176 25.97 5.22 -9.21
CA SER A 176 27.18 4.40 -9.32
C SER A 176 26.87 2.96 -9.66
N HIS A 177 27.88 2.21 -10.14
CA HIS A 177 27.72 0.76 -10.36
C HIS A 177 27.25 0.03 -9.10
N GLY A 178 27.82 0.38 -7.95
CA GLY A 178 27.47 -0.23 -6.67
C GLY A 178 26.02 0.03 -6.28
N ASP A 179 25.53 1.26 -6.43
CA ASP A 179 24.15 1.63 -6.12
C ASP A 179 23.16 0.97 -7.06
N LEU A 180 23.43 0.96 -8.37
CA LEU A 180 22.59 0.26 -9.34
C LEU A 180 22.52 -1.24 -9.05
N ALA A 181 23.66 -1.89 -8.81
CA ALA A 181 23.69 -3.31 -8.48
C ALA A 181 22.95 -3.60 -7.16
N ARG A 182 23.07 -2.72 -6.15
CA ARG A 182 22.38 -2.84 -4.87
C ARG A 182 20.87 -2.79 -5.06
N ILE A 183 20.32 -1.75 -5.72
CA ILE A 183 18.87 -1.61 -5.90
C ILE A 183 18.30 -2.75 -6.74
N LEU A 184 18.96 -3.14 -7.83
CA LEU A 184 18.53 -4.24 -8.68
C LEU A 184 18.48 -5.57 -7.92
N LYS A 185 19.48 -5.83 -7.08
CA LYS A 185 19.54 -7.04 -6.25
C LYS A 185 18.52 -7.00 -5.11
N THR A 186 18.47 -5.88 -4.38
CA THR A 186 17.66 -5.76 -3.14
C THR A 186 16.18 -5.60 -3.45
N TYR A 187 15.81 -4.74 -4.40
CA TYR A 187 14.42 -4.41 -4.69
C TYR A 187 13.81 -5.24 -5.83
N GLY A 188 14.65 -5.69 -6.77
CA GLY A 188 14.22 -6.50 -7.90
C GLY A 188 14.45 -8.00 -7.73
N ASP A 189 15.19 -8.43 -6.73
CA ASP A 189 15.70 -9.82 -6.62
C ASP A 189 16.38 -10.26 -7.93
N GLU A 190 17.13 -9.32 -8.55
CA GLU A 190 17.73 -9.53 -9.87
C GLU A 190 19.07 -10.28 -9.75
N ARG A 191 19.11 -11.48 -10.30
CA ARG A 191 20.29 -12.37 -10.23
C ARG A 191 21.48 -11.82 -11.03
N PHE A 192 21.22 -11.03 -12.06
CA PHE A 192 22.23 -10.45 -12.93
C PHE A 192 22.52 -8.98 -12.64
N ALA A 193 22.16 -8.50 -11.42
CA ALA A 193 22.28 -7.11 -11.02
C ALA A 193 23.62 -6.46 -11.37
N GLY A 194 24.75 -7.09 -11.05
CA GLY A 194 26.08 -6.56 -11.39
C GLY A 194 26.35 -6.47 -12.89
N LYS A 195 25.89 -7.46 -13.68
CA LYS A 195 26.05 -7.42 -15.15
C LYS A 195 25.19 -6.32 -15.79
N ILE A 196 23.96 -6.18 -15.30
CA ILE A 196 23.05 -5.13 -15.76
C ILE A 196 23.61 -3.75 -15.39
N ALA A 197 24.08 -3.56 -14.16
CA ALA A 197 24.73 -2.31 -13.76
C ALA A 197 25.92 -1.96 -14.66
N SER A 198 26.81 -2.93 -14.93
CA SER A 198 27.96 -2.73 -15.85
C SER A 198 27.51 -2.35 -17.27
N ALA A 199 26.45 -3.01 -17.78
CA ALA A 199 25.92 -2.72 -19.10
C ALA A 199 25.28 -1.31 -19.15
N VAL A 200 24.53 -0.91 -18.12
CA VAL A 200 23.95 0.43 -18.02
C VAL A 200 25.04 1.51 -18.01
N LEU A 201 26.08 1.36 -17.19
CA LEU A 201 27.18 2.32 -17.15
C LEU A 201 27.86 2.49 -18.53
N LYS A 202 28.10 1.37 -19.22
CA LYS A 202 28.71 1.40 -20.56
C LYS A 202 27.82 2.07 -21.61
N GLU A 203 26.52 1.78 -21.58
CA GLU A 203 25.61 2.30 -22.60
C GLU A 203 25.22 3.76 -22.36
N ARG A 204 25.14 4.23 -21.11
CA ARG A 204 24.85 5.63 -20.82
C ARG A 204 25.97 6.60 -21.22
N GLU A 205 27.23 6.12 -21.32
CA GLU A 205 28.35 6.91 -21.84
C GLU A 205 28.21 7.22 -23.34
N LYS A 206 27.48 6.36 -24.07
CA LYS A 206 27.22 6.56 -25.51
C LYS A 206 26.05 7.52 -25.70
N GLU A 207 24.98 7.28 -24.94
CA GLU A 207 23.73 8.04 -24.96
C GLU A 207 22.99 7.85 -23.65
N PRO A 208 22.52 8.91 -22.98
CA PRO A 208 21.71 8.79 -21.76
C PRO A 208 20.43 7.98 -22.00
N PHE A 209 19.99 7.25 -20.98
CA PHE A 209 18.68 6.57 -21.01
C PHE A 209 17.57 7.61 -20.88
N SER A 210 16.58 7.54 -21.76
CA SER A 210 15.38 8.38 -21.74
C SER A 210 14.10 7.55 -21.81
N ASN A 211 14.10 6.48 -22.61
CA ASN A 211 12.94 5.64 -22.91
C ASN A 211 13.14 4.19 -22.49
N SER A 212 12.02 3.51 -22.24
CA SER A 212 11.97 2.14 -21.75
C SER A 212 12.46 1.11 -22.78
N GLU A 213 12.21 1.30 -24.07
CA GLU A 213 12.61 0.36 -25.13
C GLU A 213 14.10 0.05 -25.09
N ARG A 214 14.94 1.08 -25.05
CA ARG A 214 16.39 0.91 -24.98
C ARG A 214 16.85 0.16 -23.73
N LEU A 215 16.20 0.41 -22.57
CA LEU A 215 16.47 -0.36 -21.36
C LEU A 215 16.06 -1.82 -21.52
N VAL A 216 14.89 -2.09 -22.10
CA VAL A 216 14.40 -3.45 -22.35
C VAL A 216 15.34 -4.20 -23.30
N GLU A 217 15.81 -3.59 -24.38
CA GLU A 217 16.80 -4.16 -25.29
C GLU A 217 18.11 -4.51 -24.58
N LEU A 218 18.63 -3.61 -23.74
CA LEU A 218 19.82 -3.86 -22.94
C LEU A 218 19.63 -5.08 -22.01
N LEU A 219 18.48 -5.19 -21.36
CA LEU A 219 18.16 -6.32 -20.49
C LEU A 219 18.09 -7.64 -21.27
N TYR A 220 17.49 -7.63 -22.47
CA TYR A 220 17.47 -8.79 -23.36
C TYR A 220 18.88 -9.21 -23.79
N ALA A 221 19.75 -8.26 -24.08
CA ALA A 221 21.15 -8.54 -24.45
C ALA A 221 21.99 -9.05 -23.26
N THR A 222 21.70 -8.58 -22.04
CA THR A 222 22.51 -8.85 -20.84
C THR A 222 22.10 -10.14 -20.11
N ILE A 223 20.79 -10.42 -20.04
CA ILE A 223 20.25 -11.59 -19.35
C ILE A 223 20.29 -12.82 -20.25
N PRO A 224 20.90 -13.95 -19.83
CA PRO A 224 21.02 -15.15 -20.64
C PRO A 224 19.68 -15.70 -21.12
N ALA A 225 19.60 -16.12 -22.37
CA ALA A 225 18.38 -16.62 -23.01
C ALA A 225 17.75 -17.82 -22.26
N ALA A 226 18.56 -18.70 -21.68
CA ALA A 226 18.08 -19.83 -20.92
C ALA A 226 17.26 -19.41 -19.69
N THR A 227 17.68 -18.34 -19.02
CA THR A 227 17.00 -17.82 -17.81
C THR A 227 15.70 -17.09 -18.14
N ARG A 228 15.60 -16.49 -19.35
CA ARG A 228 14.40 -15.78 -19.81
C ARG A 228 13.20 -16.72 -20.08
N ARG A 229 13.45 -18.01 -20.34
CA ARG A 229 12.40 -18.99 -20.65
C ARG A 229 11.57 -19.41 -19.42
N THR A 230 12.12 -19.28 -18.21
CA THR A 230 11.50 -19.78 -16.97
C THR A 230 11.11 -18.67 -15.98
N GLY A 231 11.58 -17.42 -16.19
CA GLY A 231 11.53 -16.34 -15.22
C GLY A 231 10.52 -15.22 -15.48
N GLY A 232 9.66 -15.34 -16.49
CA GLY A 232 8.79 -14.25 -16.93
C GLY A 232 9.55 -13.19 -17.74
N HIS A 233 8.95 -12.01 -17.94
CA HIS A 233 9.57 -10.96 -18.77
C HIS A 233 10.84 -10.43 -18.10
N PRO A 234 11.99 -10.36 -18.83
CA PRO A 234 13.29 -10.00 -18.24
C PRO A 234 13.33 -8.60 -17.63
N ALA A 235 12.53 -7.66 -18.12
CA ALA A 235 12.45 -6.31 -17.58
C ALA A 235 11.68 -6.20 -16.24
N LYS A 236 10.84 -7.18 -15.88
CA LYS A 236 9.95 -7.10 -14.71
C LYS A 236 10.69 -6.72 -13.44
N ARG A 237 11.80 -7.40 -13.16
CA ARG A 237 12.58 -7.19 -11.91
C ARG A 237 13.30 -5.85 -11.89
N THR A 238 13.88 -5.46 -13.01
CA THR A 238 14.57 -4.17 -13.14
C THR A 238 13.60 -3.00 -13.01
N PHE A 239 12.44 -3.07 -13.67
CA PHE A 239 11.39 -2.04 -13.56
C PHE A 239 10.84 -1.94 -12.14
N GLN A 240 10.61 -3.07 -11.47
CA GLN A 240 10.24 -3.09 -10.07
C GLN A 240 11.30 -2.40 -9.21
N ALA A 241 12.58 -2.73 -9.39
CA ALA A 241 13.66 -2.13 -8.60
C ALA A 241 13.76 -0.62 -8.78
N LEU A 242 13.66 -0.14 -10.02
CA LEU A 242 13.66 1.29 -10.34
C LEU A 242 12.46 2.00 -9.71
N ARG A 243 11.26 1.42 -9.83
CA ARG A 243 10.04 1.98 -9.26
C ARG A 243 10.13 2.13 -7.74
N VAL A 244 10.57 1.07 -7.05
CA VAL A 244 10.74 1.06 -5.59
C VAL A 244 11.75 2.13 -5.14
N GLU A 245 12.87 2.27 -5.85
CA GLU A 245 13.88 3.29 -5.57
C GLU A 245 13.35 4.71 -5.79
N VAL A 246 12.79 4.99 -6.95
CA VAL A 246 12.24 6.31 -7.34
C VAL A 246 11.20 6.79 -6.34
N ASN A 247 10.33 5.90 -5.88
CA ASN A 247 9.20 6.25 -5.02
C ASN A 247 9.47 6.05 -3.53
N ARG A 248 10.62 5.49 -3.16
CA ARG A 248 10.99 5.17 -1.76
C ARG A 248 9.89 4.34 -1.06
N GLU A 249 9.32 3.36 -1.79
CA GLU A 249 8.13 2.63 -1.38
C GLU A 249 8.32 1.88 -0.05
N LEU A 250 9.44 1.18 0.11
CA LEU A 250 9.70 0.38 1.32
C LEU A 250 9.91 1.25 2.57
N GLU A 251 10.63 2.36 2.42
CA GLU A 251 10.82 3.33 3.50
C GLU A 251 9.49 3.92 3.98
N ALA A 252 8.59 4.22 3.05
CA ALA A 252 7.27 4.73 3.39
C ALA A 252 6.44 3.71 4.19
N ILE A 253 6.56 2.40 3.85
CA ILE A 253 5.89 1.33 4.61
C ILE A 253 6.46 1.25 6.05
N GLU A 254 7.78 1.29 6.19
CA GLU A 254 8.44 1.26 7.51
C GLU A 254 8.01 2.43 8.39
N ARG A 255 7.84 3.62 7.80
CA ARG A 255 7.44 4.83 8.51
C ARG A 255 5.95 4.86 8.86
N VAL A 256 5.06 4.41 7.98
CA VAL A 256 3.62 4.50 8.22
C VAL A 256 3.13 3.53 9.28
N ILE A 257 3.73 2.35 9.41
CA ILE A 257 3.25 1.33 10.35
C ILE A 257 3.16 1.87 11.79
N PRO A 258 4.23 2.43 12.40
CA PRO A 258 4.11 3.00 13.75
C PRO A 258 3.11 4.17 13.80
N VAL A 259 3.14 5.07 12.83
CA VAL A 259 2.23 6.23 12.78
C VAL A 259 0.77 5.79 12.82
N ILE A 260 0.41 4.82 11.97
CA ILE A 260 -0.98 4.41 11.85
C ILE A 260 -1.43 3.52 13.02
N THR A 261 -0.54 2.66 13.54
CA THR A 261 -0.87 1.83 14.71
C THR A 261 -1.03 2.67 15.98
N ASP A 262 -0.26 3.75 16.13
CA ASP A 262 -0.41 4.68 17.24
C ASP A 262 -1.70 5.50 17.14
N ALA A 263 -2.19 5.76 15.95
CA ALA A 263 -3.45 6.48 15.71
C ALA A 263 -4.72 5.63 15.97
N LEU A 264 -4.62 4.30 15.96
CA LEU A 264 -5.78 3.41 16.19
C LEU A 264 -6.36 3.61 17.59
N HIS A 265 -7.68 3.67 17.72
CA HIS A 265 -8.34 3.48 19.02
C HIS A 265 -8.27 2.02 19.48
N VAL A 266 -8.63 1.71 20.71
CA VAL A 266 -8.72 0.33 21.22
C VAL A 266 -9.78 -0.44 20.41
N GLY A 267 -9.42 -1.60 19.89
CA GLY A 267 -10.22 -2.38 18.93
C GLY A 267 -10.06 -1.93 17.47
N GLY A 268 -9.35 -0.82 17.22
CA GLY A 268 -9.05 -0.33 15.88
C GLY A 268 -8.11 -1.27 15.13
N ARG A 269 -8.22 -1.33 13.79
CA ARG A 269 -7.51 -2.29 12.95
C ARG A 269 -6.77 -1.63 11.80
N ALA A 270 -5.51 -2.04 11.57
CA ALA A 270 -4.76 -1.69 10.37
C ALA A 270 -4.60 -2.91 9.48
N VAL A 271 -4.88 -2.72 8.18
CA VAL A 271 -4.83 -3.77 7.15
C VAL A 271 -3.87 -3.36 6.05
N PHE A 272 -2.93 -4.24 5.75
CA PHE A 272 -1.94 -4.05 4.67
C PHE A 272 -2.07 -5.16 3.63
N MET A 273 -2.19 -4.76 2.38
CA MET A 273 -2.18 -5.61 1.20
C MET A 273 -0.85 -5.43 0.49
N SER A 274 -0.03 -6.47 0.47
CA SER A 274 1.29 -6.46 -0.15
C SER A 274 1.30 -7.34 -1.39
N TYR A 275 1.99 -6.92 -2.45
CA TYR A 275 2.12 -7.68 -3.71
C TYR A 275 3.54 -8.16 -3.95
N GLN A 276 4.49 -7.67 -3.15
CA GLN A 276 5.89 -8.04 -3.22
C GLN A 276 6.35 -8.65 -1.89
N SER A 277 7.31 -9.57 -1.98
CA SER A 277 7.87 -10.24 -0.80
C SER A 277 8.56 -9.30 0.18
N LEU A 278 9.11 -8.18 -0.32
CA LEU A 278 9.79 -7.18 0.53
C LEU A 278 8.77 -6.38 1.35
N GLU A 279 7.68 -5.94 0.72
CA GLU A 279 6.57 -5.27 1.41
C GLU A 279 6.01 -6.17 2.52
N ASP A 280 5.64 -7.41 2.17
CA ASP A 280 5.10 -8.39 3.12
C ASP A 280 6.07 -8.68 4.28
N ARG A 281 7.38 -8.71 4.02
CA ARG A 281 8.40 -8.92 5.04
C ARG A 281 8.42 -7.80 6.06
N ILE A 282 8.39 -6.54 5.62
CA ILE A 282 8.36 -5.36 6.50
C ILE A 282 7.12 -5.39 7.38
N VAL A 283 5.93 -5.54 6.78
CA VAL A 283 4.67 -5.60 7.52
C VAL A 283 4.67 -6.78 8.51
N LYS A 284 5.11 -7.97 8.08
CA LYS A 284 5.22 -9.16 8.95
C LYS A 284 6.09 -8.91 10.16
N GLN A 285 7.28 -8.33 9.96
CA GLN A 285 8.23 -8.07 11.04
C GLN A 285 7.67 -7.03 12.02
N ALA A 286 7.18 -5.91 11.53
CA ALA A 286 6.60 -4.87 12.36
C ALA A 286 5.39 -5.36 13.18
N PHE A 287 4.48 -6.13 12.56
CA PHE A 287 3.33 -6.69 13.26
C PHE A 287 3.73 -7.74 14.30
N ALA A 288 4.76 -8.52 14.03
CA ALA A 288 5.30 -9.49 15.00
C ALA A 288 5.91 -8.77 16.22
N GLU A 289 6.62 -7.67 16.02
CA GLU A 289 7.19 -6.85 17.08
C GLU A 289 6.12 -6.16 17.93
N LEU A 290 5.08 -5.60 17.30
CA LEU A 290 3.96 -4.94 17.98
C LEU A 290 3.11 -5.93 18.80
N ALA A 291 2.93 -7.16 18.30
CA ALA A 291 2.14 -8.20 18.95
C ALA A 291 2.97 -9.08 19.92
N ALA A 292 4.27 -8.79 20.10
CA ALA A 292 5.11 -9.52 21.01
C ALA A 292 4.94 -9.05 22.46
N SER A 293 4.89 -10.01 23.41
CA SER A 293 5.03 -9.70 24.82
C SER A 293 6.45 -9.17 25.10
N LYS A 294 6.55 -8.14 25.92
CA LYS A 294 7.82 -7.62 26.44
C LYS A 294 8.27 -8.33 27.73
N THR A 295 7.52 -9.32 28.17
CA THR A 295 7.88 -10.19 29.31
C THR A 295 9.13 -10.98 29.00
N PRO A 296 10.14 -11.06 29.90
CA PRO A 296 11.29 -11.92 29.73
C PRO A 296 10.91 -13.38 29.52
N ALA A 297 11.59 -14.05 28.58
CA ALA A 297 11.34 -15.46 28.26
C ALA A 297 11.48 -16.37 29.50
N GLY A 298 10.57 -17.33 29.65
CA GLY A 298 10.59 -18.33 30.72
C GLY A 298 9.64 -18.03 31.88
N LEU A 299 8.94 -16.91 31.87
CA LEU A 299 7.87 -16.66 32.85
C LEU A 299 6.53 -17.27 32.36
N PRO A 300 5.72 -17.83 33.30
CA PRO A 300 4.48 -18.54 32.97
C PRO A 300 3.33 -17.59 32.56
N MET A 301 3.46 -16.29 32.83
CA MET A 301 2.47 -15.25 32.52
C MET A 301 3.16 -13.91 32.29
N ASP A 302 2.47 -13.02 31.59
CA ASP A 302 2.97 -11.67 31.35
C ASP A 302 3.08 -10.89 32.66
N LEU A 303 4.15 -10.12 32.78
CA LEU A 303 4.32 -9.17 33.88
C LEU A 303 3.40 -7.96 33.67
N PRO A 304 2.98 -7.26 34.74
CA PRO A 304 2.20 -6.05 34.63
C PRO A 304 2.89 -5.03 33.67
N GLY A 305 2.16 -4.56 32.67
CA GLY A 305 2.63 -3.57 31.70
C GLY A 305 3.54 -4.11 30.59
N THR A 306 3.76 -5.46 30.49
CA THR A 306 4.55 -6.07 29.44
C THR A 306 3.75 -6.92 28.46
N ALA A 307 2.46 -7.07 28.67
CA ALA A 307 1.55 -7.74 27.75
C ALA A 307 1.55 -7.03 26.36
N PRO A 308 1.28 -7.78 25.29
CA PRO A 308 1.19 -7.20 23.96
C PRO A 308 0.08 -6.14 23.89
N LYS A 309 0.39 -4.98 23.33
CA LYS A 309 -0.61 -3.92 23.07
C LYS A 309 -1.42 -4.13 21.80
N PHE A 310 -0.98 -5.07 20.97
CA PHE A 310 -1.60 -5.41 19.71
C PHE A 310 -1.76 -6.91 19.57
N ASN A 311 -2.70 -7.31 18.70
CA ASN A 311 -2.91 -8.70 18.30
C ASN A 311 -2.98 -8.81 16.78
N THR A 312 -2.38 -9.85 16.22
CA THR A 312 -2.51 -10.16 14.80
C THR A 312 -3.88 -10.77 14.52
N VAL A 313 -4.67 -10.13 13.66
CA VAL A 313 -6.01 -10.59 13.29
C VAL A 313 -5.94 -11.74 12.29
N THR A 314 -5.00 -11.65 11.34
CA THR A 314 -4.78 -12.69 10.33
C THR A 314 -3.77 -13.74 10.83
N ARG A 315 -4.08 -15.04 10.61
CA ARG A 315 -3.14 -16.14 10.88
C ARG A 315 -2.10 -16.26 9.76
N GLY A 316 -1.07 -15.41 9.81
CA GLY A 316 -0.10 -15.26 8.72
C GLY A 316 -0.59 -14.31 7.64
N ALA A 317 -0.14 -14.50 6.40
CA ALA A 317 -0.65 -13.72 5.26
C ALA A 317 -1.84 -14.44 4.62
N GLU A 318 -2.98 -13.77 4.55
CA GLU A 318 -4.11 -14.25 3.76
C GLU A 318 -3.87 -13.97 2.27
N LYS A 319 -4.38 -14.85 1.41
CA LYS A 319 -4.29 -14.74 -0.04
C LYS A 319 -5.70 -14.64 -0.62
N ALA A 320 -5.79 -14.11 -1.83
CA ALA A 320 -7.02 -14.15 -2.60
C ALA A 320 -7.45 -15.59 -2.90
N SER A 321 -8.75 -15.80 -3.00
CA SER A 321 -9.32 -17.08 -3.43
C SER A 321 -9.08 -17.32 -4.94
N ALA A 322 -9.32 -18.55 -5.40
CA ALA A 322 -9.20 -18.88 -6.81
C ALA A 322 -10.23 -18.09 -7.67
N GLU A 323 -11.41 -17.91 -7.14
CA GLU A 323 -12.49 -17.14 -7.76
C GLU A 323 -12.11 -15.67 -7.91
N GLU A 324 -11.59 -15.05 -6.85
CA GLU A 324 -11.09 -13.66 -6.88
C GLU A 324 -9.97 -13.49 -7.92
N ILE A 325 -9.05 -14.46 -8.02
CA ILE A 325 -7.95 -14.43 -8.99
C ILE A 325 -8.46 -14.58 -10.43
N GLU A 326 -9.49 -15.37 -10.64
CA GLU A 326 -10.12 -15.53 -11.96
C GLU A 326 -10.81 -14.24 -12.41
N GLU A 327 -11.51 -13.55 -11.50
CA GLU A 327 -12.15 -12.27 -11.76
C GLU A 327 -11.16 -11.12 -11.87
N ASN A 328 -10.12 -11.12 -11.01
CA ASN A 328 -9.10 -10.09 -10.95
C ASN A 328 -7.69 -10.69 -10.82
N SER A 329 -7.02 -10.88 -11.95
CA SER A 329 -5.67 -11.47 -11.99
C SER A 329 -4.60 -10.71 -11.17
N ARG A 330 -4.85 -9.46 -10.80
CA ARG A 330 -3.98 -8.66 -9.92
C ARG A 330 -3.96 -9.21 -8.49
N ALA A 331 -5.02 -9.88 -8.07
CA ALA A 331 -5.12 -10.53 -6.76
C ALA A 331 -4.17 -11.73 -6.58
N ALA A 332 -3.61 -12.28 -7.66
CA ALA A 332 -2.81 -13.50 -7.63
C ALA A 332 -1.58 -13.45 -6.69
N SER A 333 -1.01 -12.26 -6.49
CA SER A 333 0.18 -12.08 -5.64
C SER A 333 -0.12 -11.43 -4.29
N VAL A 334 -1.36 -11.04 -4.02
CA VAL A 334 -1.72 -10.32 -2.79
C VAL A 334 -1.45 -11.15 -1.53
N ARG A 335 -0.98 -10.47 -0.51
CA ARG A 335 -0.79 -10.97 0.84
C ARG A 335 -1.36 -9.96 1.81
N VAL A 336 -2.42 -10.35 2.51
CA VAL A 336 -3.13 -9.49 3.46
C VAL A 336 -2.69 -9.80 4.87
N ARG A 337 -2.33 -8.75 5.62
CA ARG A 337 -2.08 -8.83 7.06
C ARG A 337 -2.87 -7.77 7.79
N ALA A 338 -3.43 -8.14 8.93
CA ALA A 338 -4.18 -7.23 9.78
C ALA A 338 -3.73 -7.35 11.23
N ILE A 339 -3.70 -6.19 11.91
CA ILE A 339 -3.38 -6.05 13.33
C ILE A 339 -4.47 -5.24 14.01
N GLU A 340 -4.73 -5.52 15.28
CA GLU A 340 -5.73 -4.86 16.13
C GLU A 340 -5.08 -4.31 17.39
N ARG A 341 -5.44 -3.10 17.78
CA ARG A 341 -5.00 -2.50 19.04
C ARG A 341 -5.82 -3.03 20.20
N LEU A 342 -5.16 -3.51 21.25
CA LEU A 342 -5.81 -4.07 22.44
C LEU A 342 -5.90 -3.08 23.60
N GLU A 343 -4.90 -2.18 23.74
CA GLU A 343 -4.86 -1.21 24.82
C GLU A 343 -4.06 0.05 24.49
N GLY A 344 -4.23 1.09 25.30
CA GLY A 344 -3.55 2.39 25.21
C GLY A 344 -4.39 3.44 24.51
N GLU A 345 -4.02 4.70 24.69
CA GLU A 345 -4.67 5.85 24.05
C GLU A 345 -4.17 6.03 22.61
N PRO A 346 -5.05 6.48 21.70
CA PRO A 346 -4.62 6.82 20.34
C PRO A 346 -3.77 8.10 20.36
N HIS A 347 -2.72 8.13 19.53
CA HIS A 347 -1.87 9.30 19.36
C HIS A 347 -1.69 9.62 17.86
N LEU A 348 -2.06 10.84 17.48
CA LEU A 348 -1.75 11.40 16.17
C LEU A 348 -0.57 12.35 16.35
N HIS A 349 0.59 11.97 15.82
CA HIS A 349 1.81 12.76 15.91
C HIS A 349 1.82 13.87 14.86
N PRO A 350 2.00 15.15 15.24
CA PRO A 350 2.35 16.17 14.28
C PRO A 350 3.73 15.86 13.68
N PRO A 351 3.99 16.22 12.41
CA PRO A 351 5.27 15.93 11.76
C PRO A 351 6.41 16.63 12.52
N GLY A 352 7.44 15.87 12.91
CA GLY A 352 8.65 16.37 13.54
C GLY A 352 8.80 16.14 15.04
N GLY A 353 7.85 15.49 15.70
CA GLY A 353 8.03 14.99 17.06
C GLY A 353 8.77 13.65 17.04
N SER A 354 10.10 13.66 17.23
CA SER A 354 10.85 12.47 17.59
C SER A 354 10.40 11.99 18.97
N ALA A 355 9.93 10.74 19.05
CA ALA A 355 9.77 10.04 20.31
C ALA A 355 11.10 9.80 21.01
#